data_e39946cf40d3e60a583e77efda3f3d55
#
_entry.id   e39946cf40d3e60a583e77efda3f3d55
#
_cell.length_a   1.000
_cell.length_b   1.000
_cell.length_c   1.000
_cell.angle_alpha   90.00
_cell.angle_beta   90.00
_cell.angle_gamma   90.00
#
_symmetry.space_group_name_H-M   'P 1'
#
loop_
_entity.id
_entity.type
_entity.pdbx_description
1 polymer ?
#
loop_
_entity_poly.entity_id
_entity_poly.type
_entity_poly.pdbx_seq_one_letter_code
_entity_poly.pdbx_strand_id
1 'polypeptide(L)'
;MKRIIYSILGLIVVGGSVWLGIYFYNKSKTTPTVYKTEKPFVTSITKKTIATGSIVPLKEVNIKPQVSGIVEELFVEAGQTVKSGQPIAKIKIVPNLANINQAENTLEQAKIQLNEAKKEFDRFQQLYDQKVVAEQEYRRYLSDYNLKKQAVDAAENQLHILKSGSSLRKSEISNIIYSTISGMLLDVPVKVGTSVIERNNFNEGTTIATVADMKSLIFEGEVDEAEVAKLKEGMELAMTIGAIEDKKYQANLYYISPKGITKEGAIKFQIKARVVLPENEFIRAGYSANADIVLDKKDQVLAIKESLLQFKKDSVFVEVETAPQKFEKRIVKTGISDGINIEVVSGVKKEDKIKVSETAASNG
;
A
#
# COMPACT_ATOMS: atom_id res chain seq x y z
N MET A 1 20.43 -96.63 17.94
CA MET A 1 19.74 -95.41 17.30
C MET A 1 19.66 -94.20 18.25
N LYS A 2 19.26 -94.33 19.51
CA LYS A 2 19.13 -93.20 20.45
C LYS A 2 20.45 -92.39 20.67
N ARG A 3 21.64 -93.05 20.74
CA ARG A 3 22.93 -92.32 20.95
C ARG A 3 23.35 -91.46 19.76
N ILE A 4 23.03 -91.81 18.52
CA ILE A 4 23.32 -91.02 17.34
C ILE A 4 22.46 -89.76 17.26
N ILE A 5 21.18 -89.84 17.69
CA ILE A 5 20.24 -88.72 17.75
C ILE A 5 20.72 -87.63 18.75
N TYR A 6 21.21 -88.05 19.93
CA TYR A 6 21.73 -87.10 20.92
C TYR A 6 23.04 -86.41 20.47
N SER A 7 23.88 -87.11 19.68
CA SER A 7 25.10 -86.49 19.10
C SER A 7 24.81 -85.50 18.05
N ILE A 8 23.81 -85.74 17.18
CA ILE A 8 23.33 -84.76 16.16
C ILE A 8 22.67 -83.59 16.84
N LEU A 9 21.85 -83.74 17.87
CA LEU A 9 21.24 -82.69 18.62
C LEU A 9 22.28 -81.81 19.33
N GLY A 10 23.33 -82.40 19.90
CA GLY A 10 24.44 -81.63 20.48
C GLY A 10 25.21 -80.78 19.48
N LEU A 11 25.46 -81.34 18.28
CA LEU A 11 26.14 -80.60 17.21
C LEU A 11 25.31 -79.38 16.72
N ILE A 12 23.98 -79.51 16.62
CA ILE A 12 23.09 -78.46 16.26
C ILE A 12 23.07 -77.32 17.32
N VAL A 13 23.08 -77.67 18.61
CA VAL A 13 23.11 -76.65 19.69
C VAL A 13 24.44 -75.94 19.71
N VAL A 14 25.58 -76.66 19.55
CA VAL A 14 26.90 -76.00 19.46
C VAL A 14 27.04 -75.17 18.24
N GLY A 15 26.57 -75.61 17.04
CA GLY A 15 26.57 -74.87 15.82
C GLY A 15 25.69 -73.59 15.92
N GLY A 16 24.51 -73.70 16.54
CA GLY A 16 23.60 -72.56 16.79
C GLY A 16 24.20 -71.54 17.76
N SER A 17 24.90 -72.00 18.82
CA SER A 17 25.58 -71.11 19.78
C SER A 17 26.76 -70.37 19.15
N VAL A 18 27.54 -71.05 18.31
CA VAL A 18 28.64 -70.38 17.55
C VAL A 18 28.09 -69.39 16.54
N TRP A 19 27.01 -69.73 15.81
CA TRP A 19 26.34 -68.79 14.86
C TRP A 19 25.77 -67.60 15.59
N LEU A 20 25.09 -67.76 16.71
CA LEU A 20 24.60 -66.65 17.54
C LEU A 20 25.74 -65.78 18.08
N GLY A 21 26.85 -66.41 18.52
CA GLY A 21 28.04 -65.66 18.95
C GLY A 21 28.64 -64.81 17.83
N ILE A 22 28.77 -65.32 16.60
CA ILE A 22 29.25 -64.58 15.42
C ILE A 22 28.25 -63.55 15.03
N TYR A 23 26.94 -63.81 15.08
CA TYR A 23 25.90 -62.82 14.79
C TYR A 23 25.94 -61.61 15.76
N PHE A 24 26.03 -61.83 17.08
CA PHE A 24 26.17 -60.81 18.07
C PHE A 24 27.51 -60.05 17.97
N TYR A 25 28.60 -60.74 17.65
CA TYR A 25 29.90 -60.14 17.45
C TYR A 25 29.92 -59.20 16.22
N ASN A 26 29.30 -59.60 15.10
CA ASN A 26 29.16 -58.76 13.92
C ASN A 26 28.18 -57.62 14.12
N LYS A 27 27.12 -57.78 14.88
CA LYS A 27 26.15 -56.75 15.23
C LYS A 27 26.73 -55.74 16.24
N SER A 28 27.73 -56.15 17.03
CA SER A 28 28.45 -55.27 17.97
C SER A 28 29.52 -54.39 17.30
N LYS A 29 29.85 -54.66 16.03
CA LYS A 29 30.70 -53.77 15.23
C LYS A 29 29.84 -52.63 14.67
N THR A 30 29.40 -51.69 15.55
CA THR A 30 28.95 -50.42 15.13
C THR A 30 30.15 -49.70 14.46
N THR A 31 30.04 -49.43 13.15
CA THR A 31 30.99 -48.54 12.47
C THR A 31 31.03 -47.23 13.24
N PRO A 32 32.22 -46.75 13.64
CA PRO A 32 32.29 -45.49 14.38
C PRO A 32 31.76 -44.39 13.46
N THR A 33 30.68 -43.74 13.90
CA THR A 33 30.12 -42.60 13.21
C THR A 33 31.16 -41.47 13.20
N VAL A 34 31.72 -41.18 12.03
CA VAL A 34 32.68 -40.07 11.86
C VAL A 34 31.86 -38.81 11.69
N TYR A 35 31.84 -37.98 12.69
CA TYR A 35 31.15 -36.69 12.64
C TYR A 35 31.96 -35.67 11.83
N LYS A 36 31.29 -34.95 10.94
CA LYS A 36 31.87 -33.79 10.24
C LYS A 36 32.04 -32.64 11.22
N THR A 37 33.08 -31.83 11.00
CA THR A 37 33.36 -30.61 11.79
C THR A 37 33.46 -29.40 10.87
N GLU A 38 32.97 -28.25 11.34
CA GLU A 38 33.13 -26.96 10.70
C GLU A 38 33.89 -26.01 11.64
N LYS A 39 34.66 -25.09 11.05
CA LYS A 39 35.39 -24.06 11.81
C LYS A 39 34.61 -22.78 11.81
N PRO A 40 34.67 -21.99 12.91
CA PRO A 40 34.22 -20.61 12.91
C PRO A 40 34.95 -19.80 11.85
N PHE A 41 34.25 -18.86 11.25
CA PHE A 41 34.79 -17.99 10.21
C PHE A 41 34.46 -16.54 10.52
N VAL A 42 35.20 -15.62 9.93
CA VAL A 42 34.94 -14.17 10.09
C VAL A 42 34.11 -13.68 8.89
N THR A 43 32.97 -13.07 9.20
CA THR A 43 32.07 -12.53 8.18
C THR A 43 31.31 -11.31 8.69
N SER A 44 30.62 -10.64 7.81
CA SER A 44 29.64 -9.61 8.18
C SER A 44 28.27 -10.24 8.32
N ILE A 45 27.58 -9.97 9.42
CA ILE A 45 26.22 -10.44 9.67
C ILE A 45 25.29 -9.23 9.66
N THR A 46 24.22 -9.33 8.86
CA THR A 46 23.20 -8.31 8.75
C THR A 46 21.86 -8.87 9.20
N LYS A 47 21.37 -8.40 10.35
CA LYS A 47 20.03 -8.73 10.82
C LYS A 47 19.02 -7.88 10.09
N LYS A 48 18.08 -8.49 9.39
CA LYS A 48 17.06 -7.79 8.64
C LYS A 48 15.67 -8.35 8.91
N THR A 49 14.67 -7.52 8.69
CA THR A 49 13.26 -7.92 8.61
C THR A 49 12.71 -7.59 7.25
N ILE A 50 11.66 -8.28 6.85
CA ILE A 50 11.04 -8.12 5.53
C ILE A 50 9.69 -7.44 5.71
N ALA A 51 9.49 -6.35 4.96
CA ALA A 51 8.19 -5.73 4.78
C ALA A 51 7.66 -6.09 3.40
N THR A 52 6.40 -6.49 3.33
CA THR A 52 5.70 -6.75 2.06
C THR A 52 4.72 -5.63 1.78
N GLY A 53 4.61 -5.22 0.51
CA GLY A 53 3.75 -4.10 0.16
C GLY A 53 3.70 -3.85 -1.34
N SER A 54 3.44 -2.60 -1.71
CA SER A 54 3.37 -2.16 -3.11
C SER A 54 4.01 -0.79 -3.30
N ILE A 55 4.34 -0.51 -4.56
CA ILE A 55 4.80 0.81 -5.00
C ILE A 55 3.57 1.63 -5.36
N VAL A 56 3.42 2.79 -4.73
CA VAL A 56 2.32 3.70 -4.99
C VAL A 56 2.83 5.14 -5.21
N PRO A 57 2.10 5.98 -5.92
CA PRO A 57 2.45 7.39 -6.03
C PRO A 57 2.35 8.09 -4.67
N LEU A 58 3.27 9.02 -4.40
CA LEU A 58 3.20 9.86 -3.19
C LEU A 58 1.94 10.74 -3.19
N LYS A 59 1.51 11.18 -4.37
CA LYS A 59 0.30 12.00 -4.55
C LYS A 59 -0.58 11.37 -5.61
N GLU A 60 -1.79 11.05 -5.22
CA GLU A 60 -2.85 10.54 -6.08
C GLU A 60 -4.12 11.33 -5.81
N VAL A 61 -4.80 11.79 -6.86
CA VAL A 61 -6.00 12.60 -6.77
C VAL A 61 -7.10 11.99 -7.62
N ASN A 62 -8.22 11.70 -6.98
CA ASN A 62 -9.45 11.28 -7.65
C ASN A 62 -10.20 12.51 -8.15
N ILE A 63 -10.31 12.65 -9.47
CA ILE A 63 -11.08 13.69 -10.12
C ILE A 63 -12.55 13.29 -10.07
N LYS A 64 -13.36 14.15 -9.45
CA LYS A 64 -14.79 13.92 -9.23
C LYS A 64 -15.60 15.07 -9.86
N PRO A 65 -16.83 14.82 -10.35
CA PRO A 65 -17.67 15.84 -10.96
C PRO A 65 -18.24 16.80 -9.93
N GLN A 66 -18.48 18.03 -10.35
CA GLN A 66 -19.16 19.07 -9.57
C GLN A 66 -20.68 19.12 -9.88
N VAL A 67 -21.11 18.37 -10.88
CA VAL A 67 -22.53 18.28 -11.29
C VAL A 67 -22.86 16.83 -11.58
N SER A 68 -24.08 16.42 -11.22
CA SER A 68 -24.58 15.07 -11.53
C SER A 68 -25.12 15.04 -12.95
N GLY A 69 -24.95 13.91 -13.64
CA GLY A 69 -25.42 13.76 -15.01
C GLY A 69 -24.92 12.47 -15.68
N ILE A 70 -24.79 12.52 -17.00
CA ILE A 70 -24.28 11.41 -17.81
C ILE A 70 -23.02 11.87 -18.52
N VAL A 71 -21.98 11.05 -18.54
CA VAL A 71 -20.75 11.31 -19.30
C VAL A 71 -21.10 11.41 -20.79
N GLU A 72 -20.99 12.61 -21.36
CA GLU A 72 -21.25 12.88 -22.77
C GLU A 72 -20.02 12.55 -23.62
N GLU A 73 -18.85 12.94 -23.15
CA GLU A 73 -17.58 12.78 -23.85
C GLU A 73 -16.42 12.61 -22.86
N LEU A 74 -15.46 11.79 -23.23
CA LEU A 74 -14.18 11.62 -22.53
C LEU A 74 -13.06 12.13 -23.45
N PHE A 75 -12.24 13.06 -22.96
CA PHE A 75 -11.15 13.67 -23.73
C PHE A 75 -9.80 12.99 -23.51
N VAL A 76 -9.75 12.02 -22.59
CA VAL A 76 -8.51 11.38 -22.13
C VAL A 76 -8.70 9.89 -21.90
N GLU A 77 -7.59 9.15 -21.94
CA GLU A 77 -7.52 7.71 -21.69
C GLU A 77 -6.52 7.42 -20.59
N ALA A 78 -6.68 6.27 -19.91
CA ALA A 78 -5.71 5.80 -18.92
C ALA A 78 -4.30 5.65 -19.54
N GLY A 79 -3.27 6.02 -18.79
CA GLY A 79 -1.88 6.04 -19.23
C GLY A 79 -1.43 7.36 -19.89
N GLN A 80 -2.32 8.27 -20.24
CA GLN A 80 -1.97 9.60 -20.77
C GLN A 80 -1.48 10.53 -19.66
N THR A 81 -0.58 11.45 -20.02
CA THR A 81 -0.15 12.54 -19.14
C THR A 81 -1.01 13.78 -19.36
N VAL A 82 -1.51 14.36 -18.28
CA VAL A 82 -2.34 15.55 -18.28
C VAL A 82 -1.70 16.67 -17.50
N LYS A 83 -2.05 17.93 -17.88
CA LYS A 83 -1.66 19.12 -17.14
C LYS A 83 -2.82 19.60 -16.25
N SER A 84 -2.50 20.30 -15.18
CA SER A 84 -3.51 20.99 -14.38
C SER A 84 -4.30 21.96 -15.28
N GLY A 85 -5.65 21.92 -15.16
CA GLY A 85 -6.56 22.70 -16.03
C GLY A 85 -6.86 22.05 -17.39
N GLN A 86 -6.34 20.87 -17.70
CA GLN A 86 -6.69 20.15 -18.92
C GLN A 86 -8.06 19.49 -18.78
N PRO A 87 -8.93 19.56 -19.82
CA PRO A 87 -10.25 18.89 -19.80
C PRO A 87 -10.09 17.37 -19.78
N ILE A 88 -10.88 16.71 -18.93
CA ILE A 88 -10.91 15.24 -18.75
C ILE A 88 -12.19 14.66 -19.34
N ALA A 89 -13.35 15.23 -18.98
CA ALA A 89 -14.65 14.74 -19.41
C ALA A 89 -15.66 15.87 -19.51
N LYS A 90 -16.69 15.66 -20.33
CA LYS A 90 -17.88 16.51 -20.42
C LYS A 90 -19.08 15.76 -19.89
N ILE A 91 -19.82 16.40 -18.98
CA ILE A 91 -21.02 15.82 -18.37
C ILE A 91 -22.26 16.49 -18.99
N LYS A 92 -23.15 15.68 -19.52
CA LYS A 92 -24.49 16.10 -19.89
C LYS A 92 -25.37 16.06 -18.66
N ILE A 93 -25.81 17.23 -18.20
CA ILE A 93 -26.70 17.31 -17.06
C ILE A 93 -28.05 16.73 -17.43
N VAL A 94 -28.60 15.86 -16.56
CA VAL A 94 -29.95 15.38 -16.65
C VAL A 94 -30.78 16.15 -15.64
N PRO A 95 -31.49 17.21 -16.09
CA PRO A 95 -32.18 18.08 -15.17
C PRO A 95 -33.40 17.37 -14.56
N ASN A 96 -33.70 17.67 -13.31
CA ASN A 96 -34.95 17.24 -12.68
C ASN A 96 -36.09 18.11 -13.22
N LEU A 97 -37.00 17.49 -13.97
CA LEU A 97 -38.15 18.18 -14.59
C LEU A 97 -39.03 18.93 -13.57
N ALA A 98 -39.19 18.39 -12.35
CA ALA A 98 -39.95 19.08 -11.32
C ALA A 98 -39.27 20.39 -10.88
N ASN A 99 -37.96 20.40 -10.76
CA ASN A 99 -37.20 21.61 -10.41
C ASN A 99 -37.23 22.64 -11.56
N ILE A 100 -37.18 22.17 -12.82
CA ILE A 100 -37.33 23.07 -13.99
C ILE A 100 -38.69 23.73 -13.98
N ASN A 101 -39.76 22.95 -13.85
CA ASN A 101 -41.12 23.47 -13.84
C ASN A 101 -41.32 24.48 -12.70
N GLN A 102 -40.77 24.20 -11.52
CA GLN A 102 -40.81 25.13 -10.39
C GLN A 102 -40.08 26.45 -10.71
N ALA A 103 -38.91 26.39 -11.32
CA ALA A 103 -38.14 27.59 -11.69
C ALA A 103 -38.82 28.39 -12.84
N GLU A 104 -39.44 27.71 -13.80
CA GLU A 104 -40.23 28.34 -14.86
C GLU A 104 -41.43 29.08 -14.27
N ASN A 105 -42.18 28.47 -13.34
CA ASN A 105 -43.26 29.14 -12.65
C ASN A 105 -42.80 30.35 -11.85
N THR A 106 -41.65 30.25 -11.16
CA THR A 106 -41.05 31.39 -10.43
C THR A 106 -40.67 32.53 -11.36
N LEU A 107 -40.08 32.20 -12.51
CA LEU A 107 -39.75 33.22 -13.54
C LEU A 107 -40.99 33.93 -14.09
N GLU A 108 -42.04 33.15 -14.38
CA GLU A 108 -43.29 33.72 -14.91
C GLU A 108 -43.95 34.64 -13.87
N GLN A 109 -43.98 34.28 -12.60
CA GLN A 109 -44.46 35.14 -11.51
C GLN A 109 -43.67 36.42 -11.42
N ALA A 110 -42.32 36.35 -11.49
CA ALA A 110 -41.44 37.51 -11.47
C ALA A 110 -41.70 38.44 -12.67
N LYS A 111 -41.92 37.88 -13.86
CA LYS A 111 -42.25 38.68 -15.08
C LYS A 111 -43.57 39.40 -14.95
N ILE A 112 -44.62 38.75 -14.39
CA ILE A 112 -45.92 39.35 -14.13
C ILE A 112 -45.73 40.57 -13.18
N GLN A 113 -45.03 40.35 -12.06
CA GLN A 113 -44.77 41.44 -11.10
C GLN A 113 -43.96 42.61 -11.69
N LEU A 114 -42.96 42.30 -12.54
CA LEU A 114 -42.19 43.34 -13.24
C LEU A 114 -43.09 44.14 -14.19
N ASN A 115 -43.99 43.48 -14.93
CA ASN A 115 -44.90 44.15 -15.86
C ASN A 115 -45.85 45.11 -15.10
N GLU A 116 -46.37 44.70 -13.94
CA GLU A 116 -47.19 45.57 -13.10
C GLU A 116 -46.40 46.76 -12.56
N ALA A 117 -45.19 46.49 -11.97
CA ALA A 117 -44.33 47.55 -11.46
C ALA A 117 -43.89 48.53 -12.58
N LYS A 118 -43.70 48.03 -13.80
CA LYS A 118 -43.37 48.87 -14.97
C LYS A 118 -44.52 49.82 -15.32
N LYS A 119 -45.77 49.31 -15.37
CA LYS A 119 -46.92 50.16 -15.66
C LYS A 119 -47.08 51.26 -14.63
N GLU A 120 -46.91 50.96 -13.35
CA GLU A 120 -46.98 51.93 -12.28
C GLU A 120 -45.83 52.94 -12.40
N PHE A 121 -44.60 52.49 -12.66
CA PHE A 121 -43.45 53.32 -12.87
C PHE A 121 -43.66 54.29 -14.07
N ASP A 122 -44.08 53.78 -15.24
CA ASP A 122 -44.33 54.57 -16.44
C ASP A 122 -45.42 55.66 -16.18
N ARG A 123 -46.47 55.31 -15.42
CA ARG A 123 -47.52 56.24 -15.00
C ARG A 123 -46.97 57.36 -14.10
N PHE A 124 -46.23 57.01 -13.06
CA PHE A 124 -45.68 57.97 -12.12
C PHE A 124 -44.54 58.81 -12.74
N GLN A 125 -43.81 58.30 -13.69
CA GLN A 125 -42.83 59.07 -14.47
C GLN A 125 -43.52 60.15 -15.26
N GLN A 126 -44.65 59.89 -15.97
CA GLN A 126 -45.41 60.92 -16.70
C GLN A 126 -45.97 61.99 -15.77
N LEU A 127 -46.48 61.60 -14.60
CA LEU A 127 -47.02 62.58 -13.61
C LEU A 127 -45.93 63.42 -12.99
N TYR A 128 -44.72 62.87 -12.82
CA TYR A 128 -43.54 63.58 -12.33
C TYR A 128 -43.06 64.59 -13.38
N ASP A 129 -42.99 64.20 -14.63
CA ASP A 129 -42.63 65.09 -15.77
C ASP A 129 -43.62 66.25 -15.89
N GLN A 130 -44.89 65.98 -15.57
CA GLN A 130 -45.97 67.06 -15.54
C GLN A 130 -45.96 67.85 -14.21
N LYS A 131 -45.03 67.56 -13.27
CA LYS A 131 -44.91 68.21 -11.96
C LYS A 131 -46.15 68.04 -11.04
N VAL A 132 -46.89 66.89 -11.21
CA VAL A 132 -48.13 66.64 -10.45
C VAL A 132 -47.80 65.82 -9.16
N VAL A 133 -46.69 65.06 -9.13
CA VAL A 133 -46.27 64.26 -7.99
C VAL A 133 -44.88 64.67 -7.46
N ALA A 134 -44.62 64.41 -6.19
CA ALA A 134 -43.32 64.71 -5.56
C ALA A 134 -42.23 63.71 -6.02
N GLU A 135 -40.98 64.18 -6.05
CA GLU A 135 -39.81 63.36 -6.45
C GLU A 135 -39.69 62.07 -5.57
N GLN A 136 -40.04 62.18 -4.29
CA GLN A 136 -39.98 61.04 -3.40
C GLN A 136 -40.92 59.89 -3.82
N GLU A 137 -42.10 60.22 -4.32
CA GLU A 137 -43.06 59.25 -4.80
C GLU A 137 -42.59 58.60 -6.12
N TYR A 138 -42.12 59.38 -7.06
CA TYR A 138 -41.47 58.86 -8.28
C TYR A 138 -40.32 57.91 -7.99
N ARG A 139 -39.40 58.31 -7.08
CA ARG A 139 -38.27 57.44 -6.69
C ARG A 139 -38.69 56.17 -6.06
N ARG A 140 -39.80 56.11 -5.36
CA ARG A 140 -40.35 54.88 -4.78
C ARG A 140 -40.74 53.89 -5.89
N TYR A 141 -41.45 54.29 -6.91
CA TYR A 141 -41.86 53.43 -8.03
C TYR A 141 -40.66 53.03 -8.92
N LEU A 142 -39.71 53.91 -9.11
CA LEU A 142 -38.45 53.59 -9.78
C LEU A 142 -37.68 52.51 -9.01
N SER A 143 -37.62 52.63 -7.69
CA SER A 143 -36.96 51.61 -6.86
C SER A 143 -37.67 50.28 -6.93
N ASP A 144 -39.00 50.24 -6.85
CA ASP A 144 -39.80 49.01 -6.96
C ASP A 144 -39.60 48.34 -8.33
N TYR A 145 -39.69 49.09 -9.43
CA TYR A 145 -39.40 48.61 -10.77
C TYR A 145 -38.02 47.94 -10.88
N ASN A 146 -36.99 48.60 -10.32
CA ASN A 146 -35.62 48.08 -10.35
C ASN A 146 -35.48 46.79 -9.52
N LEU A 147 -36.16 46.71 -8.38
CA LEU A 147 -36.21 45.50 -7.55
C LEU A 147 -36.87 44.33 -8.30
N LYS A 148 -38.01 44.56 -8.95
CA LYS A 148 -38.68 43.54 -9.75
C LYS A 148 -37.87 43.08 -10.96
N LYS A 149 -37.15 44.03 -11.59
CA LYS A 149 -36.22 43.71 -12.68
C LYS A 149 -35.09 42.78 -12.21
N GLN A 150 -34.50 43.06 -11.05
CA GLN A 150 -33.47 42.19 -10.47
C GLN A 150 -34.03 40.81 -10.11
N ALA A 151 -35.29 40.73 -9.67
CA ALA A 151 -35.94 39.45 -9.36
C ALA A 151 -36.13 38.58 -10.62
N VAL A 152 -36.48 39.18 -11.76
CA VAL A 152 -36.54 38.47 -13.06
C VAL A 152 -35.17 37.97 -13.48
N ASP A 153 -34.15 38.84 -13.44
CA ASP A 153 -32.77 38.47 -13.78
C ASP A 153 -32.26 37.28 -12.91
N ALA A 154 -32.61 37.30 -11.62
CA ALA A 154 -32.25 36.22 -10.71
C ALA A 154 -32.98 34.89 -11.05
N ALA A 155 -34.30 34.95 -11.34
CA ALA A 155 -35.09 33.80 -11.73
C ALA A 155 -34.65 33.20 -13.08
N GLU A 156 -34.30 34.06 -14.06
CA GLU A 156 -33.75 33.60 -15.34
C GLU A 156 -32.40 32.88 -15.19
N ASN A 157 -31.52 33.47 -14.39
CA ASN A 157 -30.23 32.82 -14.10
C ASN A 157 -30.42 31.50 -13.39
N GLN A 158 -31.33 31.37 -12.42
CA GLN A 158 -31.64 30.13 -11.74
C GLN A 158 -32.18 29.04 -12.71
N LEU A 159 -33.09 29.40 -13.59
CA LEU A 159 -33.61 28.52 -14.60
C LEU A 159 -32.51 28.05 -15.57
N HIS A 160 -31.63 28.97 -15.97
CA HIS A 160 -30.48 28.64 -16.82
C HIS A 160 -29.52 27.65 -16.13
N ILE A 161 -29.20 27.86 -14.85
CA ILE A 161 -28.37 26.93 -14.08
C ILE A 161 -28.99 25.51 -14.05
N LEU A 162 -30.29 25.41 -13.80
CA LEU A 162 -30.99 24.13 -13.76
C LEU A 162 -31.02 23.43 -15.14
N LYS A 163 -31.08 24.15 -16.23
CA LYS A 163 -31.13 23.59 -17.60
C LYS A 163 -29.76 23.28 -18.18
N SER A 164 -28.75 24.11 -17.92
CA SER A 164 -27.41 24.03 -18.56
C SER A 164 -26.29 23.67 -17.60
N GLY A 165 -26.52 23.76 -16.27
CA GLY A 165 -25.49 23.57 -15.24
C GLY A 165 -24.44 24.67 -15.17
N SER A 166 -24.66 25.79 -15.90
CA SER A 166 -23.72 26.91 -15.90
C SER A 166 -24.48 28.19 -15.59
N SER A 167 -23.82 29.13 -14.88
CA SER A 167 -24.37 30.46 -14.61
C SER A 167 -24.14 31.41 -15.81
N LEU A 168 -25.16 32.21 -16.14
CA LEU A 168 -25.03 33.26 -17.16
C LEU A 168 -24.03 34.36 -16.78
N ARG A 169 -23.80 34.57 -15.48
CA ARG A 169 -22.99 35.65 -14.93
C ARG A 169 -21.56 35.31 -14.59
N LYS A 170 -21.27 34.01 -14.33
CA LYS A 170 -19.93 33.51 -14.00
C LYS A 170 -19.72 32.13 -14.60
N SER A 171 -18.64 31.96 -15.33
CA SER A 171 -18.20 30.68 -15.93
C SER A 171 -17.65 29.67 -14.89
N GLU A 172 -18.09 29.74 -13.63
CA GLU A 172 -17.49 28.91 -12.54
C GLU A 172 -18.10 27.51 -12.41
N ILE A 173 -19.31 27.30 -12.92
CA ILE A 173 -19.89 25.93 -12.95
C ILE A 173 -19.84 25.48 -14.40
N SER A 174 -18.87 24.65 -14.69
CA SER A 174 -18.71 24.04 -16.01
C SER A 174 -19.16 22.57 -15.96
N ASN A 175 -19.89 22.15 -17.00
CA ASN A 175 -20.17 20.74 -17.25
C ASN A 175 -18.92 19.99 -17.78
N ILE A 176 -17.79 20.69 -17.96
CA ILE A 176 -16.50 20.11 -18.30
C ILE A 176 -15.70 19.94 -17.03
N ILE A 177 -15.20 18.73 -16.82
CA ILE A 177 -14.35 18.37 -15.70
C ILE A 177 -12.90 18.52 -16.11
N TYR A 178 -12.14 19.25 -15.30
CA TYR A 178 -10.72 19.52 -15.55
C TYR A 178 -9.83 18.80 -14.53
N SER A 179 -8.62 18.44 -14.94
CA SER A 179 -7.61 17.95 -14.01
C SER A 179 -7.19 19.05 -13.03
N THR A 180 -7.17 18.72 -11.75
CA THR A 180 -6.71 19.63 -10.68
C THR A 180 -5.20 19.66 -10.50
N ILE A 181 -4.51 18.59 -10.95
CA ILE A 181 -3.06 18.44 -10.88
C ILE A 181 -2.48 18.01 -12.23
N SER A 182 -1.19 18.22 -12.42
CA SER A 182 -0.45 17.63 -13.54
C SER A 182 0.09 16.26 -13.14
N GLY A 183 -0.02 15.25 -14.02
CA GLY A 183 0.40 13.88 -13.74
C GLY A 183 -0.04 12.91 -14.82
N MET A 184 0.10 11.63 -14.55
CA MET A 184 -0.38 10.54 -15.39
C MET A 184 -1.75 10.07 -14.91
N LEU A 185 -2.65 9.80 -15.84
CA LEU A 185 -3.92 9.13 -15.58
C LEU A 185 -3.66 7.65 -15.27
N LEU A 186 -3.89 7.25 -14.04
CA LEU A 186 -3.75 5.84 -13.62
C LEU A 186 -4.95 5.01 -14.08
N ASP A 187 -6.15 5.59 -13.94
CA ASP A 187 -7.41 4.93 -14.27
C ASP A 187 -8.47 5.95 -14.70
N VAL A 188 -9.38 5.50 -15.58
CA VAL A 188 -10.60 6.21 -16.01
C VAL A 188 -11.77 5.21 -15.92
N PRO A 189 -12.34 5.00 -14.73
CA PRO A 189 -13.32 3.92 -14.48
C PRO A 189 -14.68 4.16 -15.15
N VAL A 190 -14.93 5.35 -15.71
CA VAL A 190 -16.20 5.69 -16.37
C VAL A 190 -16.07 5.60 -17.89
N LYS A 191 -17.22 5.37 -18.54
CA LYS A 191 -17.36 5.35 -20.00
C LYS A 191 -18.41 6.38 -20.45
N VAL A 192 -18.37 6.76 -21.72
CA VAL A 192 -19.42 7.57 -22.33
C VAL A 192 -20.77 6.87 -22.11
N GLY A 193 -21.77 7.61 -21.65
CA GLY A 193 -23.08 7.10 -21.26
C GLY A 193 -23.22 6.68 -19.80
N THR A 194 -22.13 6.64 -19.02
CA THR A 194 -22.20 6.33 -17.58
C THR A 194 -22.84 7.47 -16.80
N SER A 195 -23.79 7.15 -15.90
CA SER A 195 -24.36 8.11 -14.95
C SER A 195 -23.35 8.40 -13.83
N VAL A 196 -23.15 9.67 -13.52
CA VAL A 196 -22.22 10.13 -12.48
C VAL A 196 -22.92 11.07 -11.51
N ILE A 197 -22.49 10.99 -10.25
CA ILE A 197 -23.06 11.74 -9.14
C ILE A 197 -21.99 12.70 -8.62
N GLU A 198 -22.36 13.96 -8.36
CA GLU A 198 -21.51 14.96 -7.75
C GLU A 198 -21.12 14.60 -6.30
N ARG A 199 -19.99 15.12 -5.86
CA ARG A 199 -19.59 15.05 -4.46
C ARG A 199 -20.43 16.02 -3.63
N ASN A 200 -21.04 15.52 -2.55
CA ASN A 200 -21.75 16.34 -1.55
C ASN A 200 -21.49 15.80 -0.13
N ASN A 201 -22.11 16.40 0.89
CA ASN A 201 -21.94 16.01 2.29
C ASN A 201 -22.42 14.58 2.62
N PHE A 202 -23.24 13.98 1.77
CA PHE A 202 -23.81 12.65 1.96
C PHE A 202 -23.21 11.59 1.02
N ASN A 203 -22.49 12.04 -0.04
CA ASN A 203 -21.96 11.16 -1.06
C ASN A 203 -20.56 11.62 -1.49
N GLU A 204 -19.62 10.68 -1.53
CA GLU A 204 -18.26 10.97 -2.00
C GLU A 204 -18.17 11.35 -3.48
N GLY A 205 -19.22 11.11 -4.26
CA GLY A 205 -19.25 11.34 -5.69
C GLY A 205 -18.55 10.26 -6.50
N THR A 206 -18.89 10.18 -7.79
CA THR A 206 -18.30 9.21 -8.74
C THR A 206 -16.90 9.66 -9.14
N THR A 207 -15.89 8.77 -9.05
CA THR A 207 -14.56 9.05 -9.59
C THR A 207 -14.61 8.95 -11.12
N ILE A 208 -14.21 10.04 -11.81
CA ILE A 208 -14.12 10.11 -13.28
C ILE A 208 -12.77 9.62 -13.76
N ALA A 209 -11.71 10.06 -13.09
CA ALA A 209 -10.34 9.69 -13.40
C ALA A 209 -9.47 9.78 -12.15
N THR A 210 -8.41 9.03 -12.11
CA THR A 210 -7.38 9.10 -11.07
C THR A 210 -6.09 9.60 -11.68
N VAL A 211 -5.57 10.73 -11.17
CA VAL A 211 -4.33 11.36 -11.65
C VAL A 211 -3.26 11.27 -10.59
N ALA A 212 -2.05 10.86 -10.95
CA ALA A 212 -0.94 10.74 -10.03
C ALA A 212 0.38 11.27 -10.59
N ASP A 213 1.26 11.70 -9.69
CA ASP A 213 2.64 12.04 -10.01
C ASP A 213 3.52 10.78 -9.99
N MET A 214 3.82 10.24 -11.17
CA MET A 214 4.63 9.03 -11.33
C MET A 214 6.15 9.27 -11.15
N LYS A 215 6.58 10.51 -10.94
CA LYS A 215 7.98 10.83 -10.63
C LYS A 215 8.33 10.65 -9.16
N SER A 216 7.31 10.67 -8.31
CA SER A 216 7.45 10.58 -6.86
C SER A 216 6.72 9.33 -6.37
N LEU A 217 7.42 8.19 -6.39
CA LEU A 217 6.88 6.92 -5.91
C LEU A 217 7.36 6.63 -4.48
N ILE A 218 6.50 5.96 -3.72
CA ILE A 218 6.81 5.45 -2.38
C ILE A 218 6.50 3.96 -2.32
N PHE A 219 7.21 3.27 -1.45
CA PHE A 219 6.84 1.95 -0.99
C PHE A 219 5.87 2.10 0.19
N GLU A 220 4.72 1.47 0.08
CA GLU A 220 3.74 1.34 1.15
C GLU A 220 3.62 -0.13 1.50
N GLY A 221 4.10 -0.48 2.69
CA GLY A 221 4.21 -1.87 3.13
C GLY A 221 3.71 -2.09 4.54
N GLU A 222 3.67 -3.35 4.92
CA GLU A 222 3.21 -3.81 6.22
C GLU A 222 4.31 -4.63 6.90
N VAL A 223 4.46 -4.45 8.21
CA VAL A 223 5.40 -5.16 9.07
C VAL A 223 4.65 -5.72 10.27
N ASP A 224 5.06 -6.88 10.75
CA ASP A 224 4.45 -7.54 11.90
C ASP A 224 4.76 -6.79 13.22
N GLU A 225 3.85 -6.90 14.19
CA GLU A 225 3.97 -6.29 15.53
C GLU A 225 5.30 -6.60 16.23
N ALA A 226 5.80 -7.84 16.10
CA ALA A 226 7.05 -8.26 16.73
C ALA A 226 8.29 -7.52 16.18
N GLU A 227 8.21 -6.98 14.96
CA GLU A 227 9.32 -6.34 14.28
C GLU A 227 9.23 -4.81 14.28
N VAL A 228 8.01 -4.24 14.30
CA VAL A 228 7.81 -2.79 14.21
C VAL A 228 8.51 -2.01 15.33
N ALA A 229 8.59 -2.57 16.55
CA ALA A 229 9.27 -1.95 17.68
C ALA A 229 10.78 -1.72 17.47
N LYS A 230 11.38 -2.43 16.50
CA LYS A 230 12.80 -2.32 16.14
C LYS A 230 13.05 -1.30 15.05
N LEU A 231 11.98 -0.84 14.36
CA LEU A 231 12.09 0.10 13.26
C LEU A 231 12.24 1.53 13.76
N LYS A 232 12.99 2.31 12.99
CA LYS A 232 13.15 3.76 13.20
C LYS A 232 13.06 4.48 11.87
N GLU A 233 12.51 5.68 11.89
CA GLU A 233 12.55 6.56 10.73
C GLU A 233 14.02 6.84 10.32
N GLY A 234 14.26 6.94 9.03
CA GLY A 234 15.60 7.10 8.45
C GLY A 234 16.33 5.80 8.15
N MET A 235 15.79 4.62 8.52
CA MET A 235 16.40 3.34 8.14
C MET A 235 16.39 3.13 6.64
N GLU A 236 17.46 2.58 6.12
CA GLU A 236 17.61 2.18 4.72
C GLU A 236 16.94 0.83 4.46
N LEU A 237 16.27 0.74 3.33
CA LEU A 237 15.64 -0.46 2.83
C LEU A 237 16.25 -0.85 1.49
N ALA A 238 16.55 -2.13 1.34
CA ALA A 238 16.85 -2.74 0.04
C ALA A 238 15.58 -3.40 -0.49
N MET A 239 15.01 -2.85 -1.55
CA MET A 239 13.71 -3.24 -2.05
C MET A 239 13.84 -4.00 -3.36
N THR A 240 13.03 -5.05 -3.52
CA THR A 240 12.85 -5.81 -4.77
C THR A 240 11.41 -5.69 -5.22
N ILE A 241 11.21 -5.42 -6.51
CA ILE A 241 9.88 -5.29 -7.13
C ILE A 241 9.61 -6.59 -7.88
N GLY A 242 8.49 -7.26 -7.58
CA GLY A 242 8.18 -8.57 -8.14
C GLY A 242 8.08 -8.62 -9.67
N ALA A 243 7.72 -7.50 -10.30
CA ALA A 243 7.65 -7.39 -11.77
C ALA A 243 9.00 -7.09 -12.45
N ILE A 244 10.05 -6.79 -11.68
CA ILE A 244 11.38 -6.41 -12.20
C ILE A 244 12.41 -7.30 -11.50
N GLU A 245 12.72 -8.42 -12.15
CA GLU A 245 13.69 -9.37 -11.64
C GLU A 245 15.11 -8.77 -11.65
N ASP A 246 15.97 -9.22 -10.73
CA ASP A 246 17.39 -8.91 -10.61
C ASP A 246 17.78 -7.45 -10.28
N LYS A 247 16.82 -6.56 -9.98
CA LYS A 247 17.14 -5.19 -9.56
C LYS A 247 16.77 -4.94 -8.11
N LYS A 248 17.69 -4.30 -7.39
CA LYS A 248 17.45 -3.80 -6.03
C LYS A 248 17.37 -2.29 -6.06
N TYR A 249 16.33 -1.75 -5.45
CA TYR A 249 16.10 -0.32 -5.29
C TYR A 249 16.40 0.08 -3.86
N GLN A 250 16.99 1.25 -3.70
CA GLN A 250 17.17 1.84 -2.38
C GLN A 250 15.92 2.63 -2.00
N ALA A 251 15.50 2.51 -0.74
CA ALA A 251 14.43 3.32 -0.20
C ALA A 251 14.75 3.74 1.23
N ASN A 252 14.18 4.85 1.68
CA ASN A 252 14.38 5.38 3.01
C ASN A 252 13.05 5.42 3.76
N LEU A 253 12.99 4.76 4.91
CA LEU A 253 11.83 4.73 5.79
C LEU A 253 11.58 6.13 6.37
N TYR A 254 10.40 6.70 6.14
CA TYR A 254 10.08 8.03 6.66
C TYR A 254 8.81 8.07 7.50
N TYR A 255 8.04 6.98 7.52
CA TYR A 255 6.81 6.91 8.29
C TYR A 255 6.56 5.48 8.78
N ILE A 256 6.20 5.39 10.06
CA ILE A 256 5.75 4.16 10.71
C ILE A 256 4.40 4.47 11.35
N SER A 257 3.36 3.70 11.02
CA SER A 257 2.03 3.93 11.56
C SER A 257 2.03 3.77 13.10
N PRO A 258 1.49 4.73 13.86
CA PRO A 258 1.34 4.57 15.31
C PRO A 258 0.22 3.60 15.70
N LYS A 259 -0.60 3.16 14.73
CA LYS A 259 -1.73 2.26 14.94
C LYS A 259 -1.57 1.01 14.08
N GLY A 260 -1.62 -0.16 14.72
CA GLY A 260 -1.71 -1.44 14.04
C GLY A 260 -3.13 -1.70 13.50
N ILE A 261 -3.19 -2.45 12.42
CA ILE A 261 -4.42 -2.95 11.82
C ILE A 261 -4.42 -4.49 11.90
N THR A 262 -5.58 -5.08 12.19
CA THR A 262 -5.72 -6.54 12.14
C THR A 262 -6.01 -6.96 10.70
N LYS A 263 -5.13 -7.77 10.12
CA LYS A 263 -5.26 -8.30 8.78
C LYS A 263 -4.96 -9.80 8.81
N GLU A 264 -5.88 -10.62 8.33
CA GLU A 264 -5.74 -12.10 8.28
C GLU A 264 -5.38 -12.73 9.65
N GLY A 265 -5.89 -12.14 10.75
CA GLY A 265 -5.67 -12.64 12.11
C GLY A 265 -4.34 -12.22 12.75
N ALA A 266 -3.49 -11.46 12.06
CA ALA A 266 -2.26 -10.88 12.59
C ALA A 266 -2.37 -9.35 12.72
N ILE A 267 -1.66 -8.78 13.70
CA ILE A 267 -1.54 -7.32 13.84
C ILE A 267 -0.36 -6.87 12.97
N LYS A 268 -0.66 -5.99 12.01
CA LYS A 268 0.34 -5.40 11.12
C LYS A 268 0.37 -3.90 11.24
N PHE A 269 1.54 -3.32 11.06
CA PHE A 269 1.77 -1.88 11.07
C PHE A 269 2.19 -1.41 9.68
N GLN A 270 1.51 -0.39 9.20
CA GLN A 270 1.82 0.23 7.92
C GLN A 270 3.12 1.04 8.04
N ILE A 271 3.96 0.90 7.05
CA ILE A 271 5.18 1.70 6.88
C ILE A 271 5.21 2.32 5.50
N LYS A 272 5.87 3.49 5.39
CA LYS A 272 6.09 4.16 4.10
C LYS A 272 7.56 4.51 3.94
N ALA A 273 8.12 4.19 2.78
CA ALA A 273 9.49 4.51 2.44
C ALA A 273 9.56 5.24 1.10
N ARG A 274 10.42 6.25 1.01
CA ARG A 274 10.66 7.00 -0.22
C ARG A 274 11.62 6.20 -1.10
N VAL A 275 11.18 5.86 -2.28
CA VAL A 275 11.97 5.09 -3.24
C VAL A 275 12.89 6.02 -4.02
N VAL A 276 14.18 5.63 -4.15
CA VAL A 276 15.14 6.33 -5.00
C VAL A 276 15.15 5.64 -6.36
N LEU A 277 14.56 6.32 -7.35
CA LEU A 277 14.47 5.80 -8.71
C LEU A 277 15.58 6.36 -9.59
N PRO A 278 16.17 5.57 -10.49
CA PRO A 278 17.00 6.07 -11.56
C PRO A 278 16.21 6.97 -12.53
N GLU A 279 16.84 8.02 -13.08
CA GLU A 279 16.17 9.06 -13.88
C GLU A 279 15.38 8.55 -15.11
N ASN A 280 15.68 7.38 -15.64
CA ASN A 280 15.08 6.83 -16.87
C ASN A 280 14.27 5.55 -16.65
N GLU A 281 13.89 5.25 -15.42
CA GLU A 281 13.14 4.02 -15.12
C GLU A 281 11.69 4.33 -14.79
N PHE A 282 10.79 3.74 -15.59
CA PHE A 282 9.35 3.84 -15.38
C PHE A 282 8.82 2.62 -14.63
N ILE A 283 8.36 2.83 -13.41
CA ILE A 283 7.73 1.81 -12.57
C ILE A 283 6.24 2.10 -12.50
N ARG A 284 5.42 1.07 -12.76
CA ARG A 284 3.96 1.21 -12.64
C ARG A 284 3.53 1.23 -11.19
N ALA A 285 2.56 2.07 -10.89
CA ALA A 285 1.86 2.03 -9.61
C ALA A 285 1.15 0.68 -9.42
N GLY A 286 1.10 0.20 -8.17
CA GLY A 286 0.47 -1.08 -7.83
C GLY A 286 1.39 -2.30 -7.94
N TYR A 287 2.64 -2.18 -8.41
CA TYR A 287 3.56 -3.31 -8.39
C TYR A 287 3.84 -3.76 -6.96
N SER A 288 3.77 -5.07 -6.72
CA SER A 288 4.16 -5.67 -5.46
C SER A 288 5.66 -5.53 -5.24
N ALA A 289 6.05 -5.27 -4.01
CA ALA A 289 7.43 -5.11 -3.62
C ALA A 289 7.69 -5.71 -2.23
N ASN A 290 8.89 -6.27 -2.06
CA ASN A 290 9.42 -6.69 -0.78
C ASN A 290 10.59 -5.79 -0.41
N ALA A 291 10.60 -5.32 0.82
CA ALA A 291 11.66 -4.46 1.33
C ALA A 291 12.38 -5.14 2.49
N ASP A 292 13.67 -5.39 2.32
CA ASP A 292 14.58 -5.83 3.37
C ASP A 292 15.00 -4.61 4.19
N ILE A 293 14.60 -4.54 5.45
CA ILE A 293 14.94 -3.45 6.37
C ILE A 293 16.08 -3.90 7.25
N VAL A 294 17.21 -3.21 7.19
CA VAL A 294 18.37 -3.52 8.00
C VAL A 294 18.14 -3.05 9.45
N LEU A 295 18.01 -4.02 10.37
CA LEU A 295 17.81 -3.75 11.79
C LEU A 295 19.13 -3.54 12.54
N ASP A 296 20.15 -4.35 12.19
CA ASP A 296 21.47 -4.28 12.79
C ASP A 296 22.50 -4.88 11.83
N LYS A 297 23.71 -4.34 11.81
CA LYS A 297 24.81 -4.83 10.99
C LYS A 297 26.10 -4.80 11.79
N LYS A 298 26.83 -5.91 11.74
CA LYS A 298 28.17 -6.00 12.29
C LYS A 298 29.13 -6.57 11.27
N ASP A 299 30.22 -5.88 11.07
CA ASP A 299 31.27 -6.29 10.15
C ASP A 299 32.40 -7.01 10.90
N GLN A 300 33.03 -7.99 10.22
CA GLN A 300 34.20 -8.72 10.73
C GLN A 300 33.97 -9.42 12.08
N VAL A 301 32.82 -10.02 12.31
CA VAL A 301 32.53 -10.79 13.53
C VAL A 301 32.85 -12.27 13.35
N LEU A 302 33.24 -12.94 14.44
CA LEU A 302 33.38 -14.38 14.45
C LEU A 302 32.00 -15.00 14.39
N ALA A 303 31.75 -15.84 13.39
CA ALA A 303 30.46 -16.45 13.14
C ALA A 303 30.57 -17.97 13.00
N ILE A 304 29.44 -18.62 13.28
CA ILE A 304 29.20 -20.02 12.99
C ILE A 304 27.85 -20.16 12.31
N LYS A 305 27.61 -21.26 11.63
CA LYS A 305 26.26 -21.58 11.14
C LYS A 305 25.31 -21.77 12.32
N GLU A 306 24.15 -21.17 12.27
CA GLU A 306 23.15 -21.26 13.34
C GLU A 306 22.68 -22.71 13.56
N SER A 307 22.72 -23.54 12.52
CA SER A 307 22.42 -24.97 12.57
C SER A 307 23.38 -25.80 13.47
N LEU A 308 24.53 -25.26 13.85
CA LEU A 308 25.49 -25.91 14.74
C LEU A 308 25.16 -25.69 16.23
N LEU A 309 24.25 -24.76 16.54
CA LEU A 309 23.81 -24.48 17.89
C LEU A 309 22.88 -25.57 18.41
N GLN A 310 23.06 -25.88 19.67
CA GLN A 310 22.17 -26.77 20.43
C GLN A 310 21.59 -25.99 21.60
N PHE A 311 20.28 -26.14 21.81
CA PHE A 311 19.54 -25.43 22.86
C PHE A 311 19.16 -26.44 23.96
N LYS A 312 19.46 -26.12 25.23
CA LYS A 312 18.99 -26.90 26.38
C LYS A 312 18.51 -25.96 27.48
N LYS A 313 17.20 -25.91 27.69
CA LYS A 313 16.56 -24.92 28.57
C LYS A 313 17.02 -23.51 28.21
N ASP A 314 17.68 -22.77 29.09
CA ASP A 314 18.11 -21.38 28.90
C ASP A 314 19.57 -21.26 28.43
N SER A 315 20.22 -22.34 28.01
CA SER A 315 21.64 -22.34 27.62
C SER A 315 21.81 -22.75 26.16
N VAL A 316 22.61 -21.96 25.44
CA VAL A 316 23.03 -22.23 24.07
C VAL A 316 24.45 -22.80 24.11
N PHE A 317 24.69 -23.92 23.44
CA PHE A 317 26.00 -24.58 23.44
C PHE A 317 26.31 -25.14 22.05
N VAL A 318 27.60 -25.38 21.85
CA VAL A 318 28.15 -26.12 20.70
C VAL A 318 28.97 -27.29 21.17
N GLU A 319 29.16 -28.31 20.34
CA GLU A 319 30.05 -29.44 20.61
C GLU A 319 31.38 -29.18 19.90
N VAL A 320 32.43 -28.87 20.67
CA VAL A 320 33.78 -28.56 20.18
C VAL A 320 34.66 -29.82 20.27
N GLU A 321 35.40 -30.12 19.20
CA GLU A 321 36.36 -31.23 19.14
C GLU A 321 37.59 -30.91 20.01
N THR A 322 37.81 -31.66 21.09
CA THR A 322 38.95 -31.55 21.99
C THR A 322 40.07 -32.57 21.65
N ALA A 323 39.70 -33.70 21.05
CA ALA A 323 40.59 -34.68 20.46
C ALA A 323 39.88 -35.34 19.27
N PRO A 324 40.56 -36.06 18.36
CA PRO A 324 39.96 -36.69 17.20
C PRO A 324 38.68 -37.43 17.52
N GLN A 325 37.54 -36.96 17.03
CA GLN A 325 36.19 -37.50 17.24
C GLN A 325 35.71 -37.51 18.71
N LYS A 326 36.34 -36.72 19.60
CA LYS A 326 35.88 -36.47 20.97
C LYS A 326 35.37 -35.05 21.07
N PHE A 327 34.13 -34.91 21.48
CA PHE A 327 33.43 -33.61 21.53
C PHE A 327 33.05 -33.28 22.96
N GLU A 328 33.22 -32.00 23.31
CA GLU A 328 32.82 -31.43 24.59
C GLU A 328 31.81 -30.32 24.37
N LYS A 329 30.74 -30.29 25.19
CA LYS A 329 29.75 -29.25 25.18
C LYS A 329 30.31 -27.96 25.77
N ARG A 330 30.33 -26.90 25.00
CA ARG A 330 30.81 -25.59 25.43
C ARG A 330 29.70 -24.57 25.28
N ILE A 331 29.39 -23.86 26.38
CA ILE A 331 28.41 -22.78 26.39
C ILE A 331 28.95 -21.63 25.56
N VAL A 332 28.10 -21.09 24.69
CA VAL A 332 28.43 -19.95 23.83
C VAL A 332 27.50 -18.78 24.11
N LYS A 333 28.06 -17.57 24.10
CA LYS A 333 27.26 -16.35 24.09
C LYS A 333 27.17 -15.88 22.66
N THR A 334 25.97 -15.84 22.13
CA THR A 334 25.67 -15.42 20.76
C THR A 334 25.29 -13.95 20.68
N GLY A 335 25.51 -13.34 19.52
CA GLY A 335 25.12 -11.97 19.20
C GLY A 335 24.01 -11.94 18.14
N ILE A 336 24.19 -11.12 17.09
CA ILE A 336 23.23 -10.99 15.99
C ILE A 336 23.25 -12.22 15.09
N SER A 337 22.09 -12.55 14.51
CA SER A 337 21.91 -13.62 13.53
C SER A 337 21.21 -13.09 12.28
N ASP A 338 21.53 -13.66 11.11
CA ASP A 338 20.85 -13.47 9.84
C ASP A 338 19.93 -14.66 9.47
N GLY A 339 19.76 -15.63 10.39
CA GLY A 339 19.00 -16.88 10.20
C GLY A 339 19.81 -18.02 9.56
N ILE A 340 21.03 -17.75 9.08
CA ILE A 340 21.97 -18.73 8.52
C ILE A 340 23.23 -18.79 9.39
N ASN A 341 23.80 -17.61 9.66
CA ASN A 341 24.99 -17.41 10.45
C ASN A 341 24.68 -16.61 11.71
N ILE A 342 25.35 -16.96 12.79
CA ILE A 342 25.18 -16.26 14.06
C ILE A 342 26.53 -15.83 14.61
N GLU A 343 26.60 -14.61 15.13
CA GLU A 343 27.76 -14.07 15.82
C GLU A 343 28.04 -14.85 17.10
N VAL A 344 29.28 -15.22 17.32
CA VAL A 344 29.77 -15.78 18.59
C VAL A 344 30.59 -14.72 19.32
N VAL A 345 30.04 -14.16 20.38
CA VAL A 345 30.67 -13.15 21.22
C VAL A 345 31.71 -13.77 22.13
N SER A 346 31.45 -14.98 22.65
CA SER A 346 32.38 -15.71 23.50
C SER A 346 32.06 -17.21 23.55
N GLY A 347 33.05 -18.02 23.95
CA GLY A 347 32.90 -19.47 24.12
C GLY A 347 33.59 -20.30 23.04
N VAL A 348 33.90 -19.72 21.84
CA VAL A 348 34.56 -20.45 20.75
C VAL A 348 35.68 -19.58 20.17
N LYS A 349 36.75 -20.22 19.74
CA LYS A 349 37.91 -19.58 19.07
C LYS A 349 37.89 -19.96 17.57
N LYS A 350 38.58 -19.18 16.75
CA LYS A 350 38.66 -19.35 15.28
C LYS A 350 39.22 -20.72 14.86
N GLU A 351 40.10 -21.30 15.69
CA GLU A 351 40.75 -22.58 15.43
C GLU A 351 39.92 -23.79 15.87
N ASP A 352 38.89 -23.58 16.69
CA ASP A 352 38.04 -24.65 17.21
C ASP A 352 37.31 -25.35 16.07
N LYS A 353 37.10 -26.65 16.19
CA LYS A 353 36.31 -27.46 15.27
C LYS A 353 35.00 -27.83 15.94
N ILE A 354 33.89 -27.41 15.34
CA ILE A 354 32.55 -27.61 15.87
C ILE A 354 31.90 -28.77 15.13
N LYS A 355 31.30 -29.70 15.89
CA LYS A 355 30.57 -30.84 15.35
C LYS A 355 29.33 -30.41 14.57
N VAL A 356 29.18 -30.94 13.37
CA VAL A 356 27.93 -30.82 12.61
C VAL A 356 26.92 -31.83 13.12
N SER A 357 25.77 -31.38 13.61
CA SER A 357 24.69 -32.30 14.04
C SER A 357 24.05 -32.99 12.82
N GLU A 358 23.68 -34.26 12.96
CA GLU A 358 23.08 -35.06 11.87
C GLU A 358 21.80 -34.44 11.27
N THR A 359 21.09 -33.63 12.04
CA THR A 359 19.90 -32.90 11.58
C THR A 359 20.21 -31.87 10.48
N ALA A 360 21.46 -31.38 10.41
CA ALA A 360 21.87 -30.39 9.38
C ALA A 360 22.34 -31.05 8.08
N ALA A 361 22.58 -32.34 8.08
CA ALA A 361 23.12 -33.08 6.92
C ALA A 361 22.02 -33.55 5.93
N SER A 362 20.74 -33.48 6.30
CA SER A 362 19.61 -33.95 5.43
C SER A 362 18.97 -32.90 4.54
N ASN A 363 19.42 -31.63 4.59
CA ASN A 363 18.86 -30.51 3.81
C ASN A 363 19.87 -29.85 2.85
N GLY A 364 20.87 -30.59 2.39
CA GLY A 364 21.83 -30.13 1.40
C GLY A 364 21.63 -30.74 0.03
#